data_911a4730b488f459c6e37649f6afa44d
#
_entry.id   911a4730b488f459c6e37649f6afa44d
#
_cell.length_a   1.000
_cell.length_b   1.000
_cell.length_c   1.000
_cell.angle_alpha   90.00
_cell.angle_beta   90.00
_cell.angle_gamma   90.00
#
_symmetry.space_group_name_H-M   'P 1'
#
loop_
_entity.id
_entity.type
_entity.pdbx_description
1 polymer ?
#
loop_
_entity_poly.entity_id
_entity_poly.type
_entity_poly.pdbx_seq_one_letter_code
_entity_poly.pdbx_strand_id
1 'polypeptide(L)'
;MAGEDNKRKERDPIFMICLALFTIAAVAVIGVFIADHYFTSDDRVAAYGDSVSVDYTGTYYEYIGGEHAVVFDTSYSKVANDSSVKKSNEFTKRSSYSPLDFKIGGGEVLKGFESAVVGHKIGDVFRVTIPASEAYVGAEVEQTASLKAYQIKIEQTMPTSAFTKLYGFTPGSLSSFTSVYGWDASAQIISNGNEVKIINNPTVGSTYTFSPGGKAPASGDERLKFTVNSITEDGYIVCDLAFVNATFVSGNVVEMMGFDFGTEKWYVKEISSTDFTRKVASERVNEELFFEMKLVSIN
;
A
#
# COMPACT_ATOMS: atom_id res chain seq x y z
N MET A 1 26.45 88.50 16.27
CA MET A 1 27.11 87.41 15.56
C MET A 1 27.58 86.39 16.61
N ALA A 2 26.76 85.37 16.84
CA ALA A 2 27.10 84.29 17.82
C ALA A 2 27.63 83.12 17.00
N GLY A 3 28.91 82.76 17.28
CA GLY A 3 29.52 81.58 16.70
C GLY A 3 29.03 80.37 17.45
N GLU A 4 28.36 79.40 16.74
CA GLU A 4 28.01 78.08 17.26
C GLU A 4 29.30 77.24 17.36
N ASP A 5 29.64 76.93 18.57
CA ASP A 5 30.74 76.03 18.94
C ASP A 5 30.27 74.57 18.75
N ASN A 6 30.53 73.96 17.66
CA ASN A 6 30.20 72.57 17.31
C ASN A 6 31.20 71.63 18.06
N LYS A 7 30.99 71.37 19.33
CA LYS A 7 31.75 70.38 20.10
C LYS A 7 31.40 68.99 19.56
N ARG A 8 32.27 68.42 18.74
CA ARG A 8 32.29 66.99 18.45
C ARG A 8 32.38 66.22 19.76
N LYS A 9 31.32 65.51 20.10
CA LYS A 9 31.29 64.62 21.25
C LYS A 9 32.33 63.53 21.02
N GLU A 10 33.48 63.60 21.69
CA GLU A 10 34.49 62.54 21.71
C GLU A 10 33.81 61.28 22.28
N ARG A 11 33.78 60.21 21.52
CA ARG A 11 33.25 58.94 21.97
C ARG A 11 34.25 58.36 22.98
N ASP A 12 33.75 58.00 24.17
CA ASP A 12 34.52 57.39 25.24
C ASP A 12 35.34 56.19 24.69
N PRO A 13 36.66 56.19 24.79
CA PRO A 13 37.52 55.15 24.27
C PRO A 13 37.21 53.80 24.90
N ILE A 14 36.75 53.76 26.16
CA ILE A 14 36.34 52.54 26.84
C ILE A 14 35.09 51.97 26.21
N PHE A 15 34.09 52.80 25.87
CA PHE A 15 32.89 52.38 25.17
C PHE A 15 33.21 51.76 23.78
N MET A 16 34.15 52.36 23.05
CA MET A 16 34.56 51.85 21.72
C MET A 16 35.29 50.50 21.82
N ILE A 17 36.09 50.28 22.86
CA ILE A 17 36.78 49.03 23.12
C ILE A 17 35.76 47.94 23.48
N CYS A 18 34.81 48.24 24.41
CA CYS A 18 33.76 47.32 24.78
C CYS A 18 32.87 46.95 23.58
N LEU A 19 32.49 47.88 22.73
CA LEU A 19 31.69 47.64 21.52
C LEU A 19 32.46 46.76 20.53
N ALA A 20 33.75 46.98 20.35
CA ALA A 20 34.59 46.16 19.47
C ALA A 20 34.72 44.72 19.98
N LEU A 21 34.92 44.54 21.28
CA LEU A 21 34.98 43.21 21.89
C LEU A 21 33.61 42.47 21.79
N PHE A 22 32.51 43.20 21.98
CA PHE A 22 31.16 42.62 21.85
C PHE A 22 30.88 42.20 20.39
N THR A 23 31.25 43.01 19.42
CA THR A 23 31.09 42.67 17.99
C THR A 23 31.95 41.47 17.60
N ILE A 24 33.19 41.37 18.09
CA ILE A 24 34.06 40.22 17.85
C ILE A 24 33.43 38.92 18.46
N ALA A 25 32.95 39.01 19.71
CA ALA A 25 32.30 37.91 20.36
C ALA A 25 31.03 37.47 19.63
N ALA A 26 30.19 38.42 19.18
CA ALA A 26 28.99 38.13 18.43
C ALA A 26 29.28 37.44 17.07
N VAL A 27 30.29 37.93 16.35
CA VAL A 27 30.76 37.32 15.07
C VAL A 27 31.33 35.92 15.32
N ALA A 28 32.08 35.72 16.42
CA ALA A 28 32.60 34.40 16.76
C ALA A 28 31.47 33.42 17.08
N VAL A 29 30.43 33.80 17.87
CA VAL A 29 29.26 32.96 18.19
C VAL A 29 28.47 32.64 16.92
N ILE A 30 28.22 33.62 16.07
CA ILE A 30 27.55 33.41 14.78
C ILE A 30 28.39 32.48 13.89
N GLY A 31 29.70 32.68 13.84
CA GLY A 31 30.63 31.84 13.07
C GLY A 31 30.63 30.39 13.55
N VAL A 32 30.63 30.15 14.87
CA VAL A 32 30.53 28.80 15.44
C VAL A 32 29.15 28.20 15.13
N PHE A 33 28.07 28.97 15.29
CA PHE A 33 26.71 28.48 14.97
C PHE A 33 26.53 28.12 13.48
N ILE A 34 27.10 28.95 12.59
CA ILE A 34 27.12 28.68 11.13
C ILE A 34 27.97 27.42 10.85
N ALA A 35 29.16 27.34 11.46
CA ALA A 35 30.02 26.17 11.29
C ALA A 35 29.35 24.89 11.77
N ASP A 36 28.73 24.91 12.94
CA ASP A 36 28.02 23.78 13.51
C ASP A 36 26.78 23.39 12.69
N HIS A 37 26.11 24.37 12.08
CA HIS A 37 24.87 24.14 11.32
C HIS A 37 25.11 23.83 9.83
N TYR A 38 26.20 24.32 9.22
CA TYR A 38 26.48 24.14 7.81
C TYR A 38 27.68 23.23 7.49
N PHE A 39 28.56 22.94 8.44
CA PHE A 39 29.75 22.11 8.24
C PHE A 39 29.76 20.81 9.04
N THR A 40 28.77 20.57 9.90
CA THR A 40 28.49 19.24 10.45
C THR A 40 27.41 18.50 9.64
N SER A 41 27.31 18.73 8.33
CA SER A 41 26.73 17.69 7.48
C SER A 41 27.70 16.52 7.57
N ASP A 42 27.28 15.46 8.20
CA ASP A 42 27.98 14.18 8.19
C ASP A 42 28.09 13.78 6.70
N ASP A 43 29.25 14.08 6.08
CA ASP A 43 29.50 13.73 4.67
C ASP A 43 29.61 12.21 4.47
N ARG A 44 29.36 11.44 5.54
CA ARG A 44 29.32 10.01 5.53
C ARG A 44 28.24 9.52 4.58
N VAL A 45 28.59 8.61 3.72
CA VAL A 45 27.67 7.86 2.88
C VAL A 45 27.39 6.49 3.51
N ALA A 46 26.18 6.02 3.36
CA ALA A 46 25.80 4.70 3.82
C ALA A 46 26.59 3.59 3.09
N ALA A 47 27.07 2.63 3.83
CA ALA A 47 27.88 1.53 3.33
C ALA A 47 27.39 0.19 3.88
N TYR A 48 27.80 -0.92 3.26
CA TYR A 48 27.51 -2.25 3.79
C TYR A 48 28.03 -2.40 5.23
N GLY A 49 27.18 -2.92 6.10
CA GLY A 49 27.45 -3.09 7.52
C GLY A 49 26.93 -1.95 8.42
N ASP A 50 26.54 -0.82 7.85
CA ASP A 50 25.91 0.26 8.61
C ASP A 50 24.46 -0.11 9.01
N SER A 51 24.06 0.35 10.19
CA SER A 51 22.65 0.38 10.59
C SER A 51 22.05 1.70 10.16
N VAL A 52 20.90 1.68 9.49
CA VAL A 52 20.26 2.86 8.92
C VAL A 52 18.79 2.94 9.28
N SER A 53 18.26 4.16 9.30
CA SER A 53 16.81 4.42 9.35
C SER A 53 16.38 5.04 8.03
N VAL A 54 15.35 4.49 7.38
CA VAL A 54 14.88 4.92 6.06
C VAL A 54 13.38 5.15 6.09
N ASP A 55 12.97 6.35 5.69
CA ASP A 55 11.58 6.58 5.31
C ASP A 55 11.34 6.12 3.88
N TYR A 56 10.16 5.56 3.61
CA TYR A 56 9.84 5.02 2.29
C TYR A 56 8.35 5.04 1.96
N THR A 57 8.07 4.99 0.67
CA THR A 57 6.77 4.60 0.11
C THR A 57 7.01 3.60 -1.01
N GLY A 58 6.43 2.41 -0.85
CA GLY A 58 6.46 1.34 -1.84
C GLY A 58 5.15 1.30 -2.62
N THR A 59 5.27 1.22 -3.95
CA THR A 59 4.15 1.24 -4.89
C THR A 59 4.30 0.16 -5.95
N TYR A 60 3.18 -0.27 -6.53
CA TYR A 60 3.11 -1.03 -7.78
C TYR A 60 2.99 -0.07 -8.96
N TYR A 61 3.40 -0.52 -10.14
CA TYR A 61 3.25 0.05 -11.48
C TYR A 61 4.04 1.31 -11.74
N GLU A 62 4.07 2.26 -10.81
CA GLU A 62 4.78 3.54 -10.94
C GLU A 62 5.21 4.06 -9.57
N TYR A 63 6.20 4.96 -9.55
CA TYR A 63 6.57 5.67 -8.32
C TYR A 63 5.41 6.52 -7.79
N ILE A 64 5.41 6.76 -6.48
CA ILE A 64 4.41 7.62 -5.83
C ILE A 64 4.28 8.97 -6.56
N GLY A 65 3.04 9.39 -6.82
CA GLY A 65 2.70 10.57 -7.63
C GLY A 65 2.45 10.27 -9.11
N GLY A 66 2.75 9.07 -9.60
CA GLY A 66 2.32 8.60 -10.92
C GLY A 66 0.82 8.32 -10.98
N GLU A 67 0.24 8.36 -12.17
CA GLU A 67 -1.21 8.18 -12.40
C GLU A 67 -1.69 6.79 -11.96
N HIS A 68 -0.84 5.78 -12.16
CA HIS A 68 -1.14 4.37 -11.87
C HIS A 68 -0.49 3.87 -10.57
N ALA A 69 0.15 4.75 -9.80
CA ALA A 69 0.82 4.36 -8.56
C ALA A 69 -0.19 3.83 -7.53
N VAL A 70 0.05 2.63 -7.02
CA VAL A 70 -0.78 1.97 -5.99
C VAL A 70 0.10 1.63 -4.80
N VAL A 71 -0.10 2.30 -3.67
CA VAL A 71 0.71 2.14 -2.46
C VAL A 71 0.40 0.80 -1.79
N PHE A 72 1.41 -0.05 -1.61
CA PHE A 72 1.28 -1.29 -0.85
C PHE A 72 1.88 -1.20 0.56
N ASP A 73 2.83 -0.28 0.79
CA ASP A 73 3.41 -0.03 2.11
C ASP A 73 4.05 1.37 2.17
N THR A 74 4.11 1.97 3.38
CA THR A 74 4.75 3.28 3.59
C THR A 74 5.13 3.48 5.05
N SER A 75 6.20 4.23 5.32
CA SER A 75 6.55 4.73 6.65
C SER A 75 5.83 6.05 7.00
N TYR A 76 5.18 6.69 6.04
CA TYR A 76 4.55 8.00 6.25
C TYR A 76 3.07 7.88 6.62
N SER A 77 2.69 8.34 7.82
CA SER A 77 1.29 8.41 8.25
C SER A 77 0.43 9.29 7.33
N LYS A 78 1.01 10.35 6.76
CA LYS A 78 0.33 11.24 5.81
C LYS A 78 -0.10 10.47 4.56
N VAL A 79 0.79 9.68 3.95
CA VAL A 79 0.49 8.86 2.78
C VAL A 79 -0.55 7.79 3.12
N ALA A 80 -0.39 7.11 4.26
CA ALA A 80 -1.28 6.05 4.69
C ALA A 80 -2.72 6.52 4.93
N ASN A 81 -2.91 7.75 5.42
CA ASN A 81 -4.21 8.32 5.77
C ASN A 81 -4.84 9.18 4.66
N ASP A 82 -4.10 9.50 3.61
CA ASP A 82 -4.62 10.26 2.47
C ASP A 82 -5.55 9.39 1.63
N SER A 83 -6.83 9.75 1.58
CA SER A 83 -7.84 9.02 0.80
C SER A 83 -7.74 9.25 -0.71
N SER A 84 -7.02 10.28 -1.15
CA SER A 84 -6.76 10.53 -2.57
C SER A 84 -5.66 9.63 -3.14
N VAL A 85 -4.81 9.07 -2.28
CA VAL A 85 -3.76 8.13 -2.68
C VAL A 85 -4.33 6.72 -2.75
N LYS A 86 -4.24 6.10 -3.92
CA LYS A 86 -4.67 4.71 -4.15
C LYS A 86 -3.83 3.75 -3.30
N LYS A 87 -4.49 2.79 -2.66
CA LYS A 87 -3.87 1.75 -1.85
C LYS A 87 -4.15 0.37 -2.46
N SER A 88 -3.20 -0.53 -2.33
CA SER A 88 -3.40 -1.93 -2.72
C SER A 88 -4.46 -2.61 -1.85
N ASN A 89 -5.01 -3.72 -2.35
CA ASN A 89 -6.03 -4.48 -1.62
C ASN A 89 -5.47 -5.10 -0.32
N GLU A 90 -4.17 -5.32 -0.25
CA GLU A 90 -3.47 -5.86 0.93
C GLU A 90 -2.87 -4.77 1.83
N PHE A 91 -3.06 -3.49 1.49
CA PHE A 91 -2.55 -2.40 2.32
C PHE A 91 -3.16 -2.44 3.72
N THR A 92 -2.31 -2.49 4.73
CA THR A 92 -2.75 -2.50 6.14
C THR A 92 -2.34 -1.22 6.83
N LYS A 93 -3.31 -0.46 7.33
CA LYS A 93 -3.05 0.70 8.18
C LYS A 93 -2.41 0.27 9.50
N ARG A 94 -1.35 0.96 9.90
CA ARG A 94 -0.68 0.78 11.19
C ARG A 94 -1.18 1.80 12.22
N SER A 95 -1.02 1.49 13.49
CA SER A 95 -1.31 2.42 14.59
C SER A 95 -0.26 3.53 14.71
N SER A 96 0.98 3.25 14.26
CA SER A 96 2.10 4.21 14.25
C SER A 96 2.92 4.03 12.99
N TYR A 97 3.56 5.11 12.57
CA TYR A 97 4.44 5.17 11.39
C TYR A 97 5.77 5.78 11.82
N SER A 98 6.86 5.13 11.45
CA SER A 98 8.23 5.54 11.71
C SER A 98 9.14 5.07 10.58
N PRO A 99 10.32 5.65 10.41
CA PRO A 99 11.34 5.11 9.52
C PRO A 99 11.60 3.62 9.82
N LEU A 100 11.98 2.88 8.81
CA LEU A 100 12.35 1.49 8.93
C LEU A 100 13.84 1.39 9.28
N ASP A 101 14.13 0.73 10.40
CA ASP A 101 15.49 0.48 10.85
C ASP A 101 15.95 -0.88 10.33
N PHE A 102 17.14 -0.95 9.74
CA PHE A 102 17.76 -2.21 9.31
C PHE A 102 19.27 -2.06 9.14
N LYS A 103 19.97 -3.20 9.07
CA LYS A 103 21.40 -3.23 8.77
C LYS A 103 21.63 -3.55 7.29
N ILE A 104 22.39 -2.71 6.58
CA ILE A 104 22.72 -2.91 5.17
C ILE A 104 23.56 -4.17 5.02
N GLY A 105 23.09 -5.14 4.21
CA GLY A 105 23.67 -6.47 4.06
C GLY A 105 23.27 -7.45 5.15
N GLY A 106 22.33 -7.09 6.02
CA GLY A 106 21.77 -7.98 7.06
C GLY A 106 20.73 -8.96 6.54
N GLY A 107 20.17 -8.73 5.36
CA GLY A 107 19.11 -9.57 4.78
C GLY A 107 17.75 -9.43 5.49
N GLU A 108 17.55 -8.36 6.24
CA GLU A 108 16.31 -8.08 6.99
C GLU A 108 15.21 -7.55 6.09
N VAL A 109 15.59 -6.96 4.95
CA VAL A 109 14.71 -6.37 3.93
C VAL A 109 15.06 -6.92 2.54
N LEU A 110 14.27 -6.58 1.53
CA LEU A 110 14.57 -6.97 0.14
C LEU A 110 15.98 -6.51 -0.26
N LYS A 111 16.75 -7.39 -0.91
CA LYS A 111 18.11 -7.10 -1.33
C LYS A 111 18.23 -5.83 -2.17
N GLY A 112 17.31 -5.61 -3.11
CA GLY A 112 17.26 -4.39 -3.90
C GLY A 112 17.00 -3.14 -3.06
N PHE A 113 16.17 -3.25 -2.01
CA PHE A 113 15.87 -2.17 -1.09
C PHE A 113 17.10 -1.78 -0.25
N GLU A 114 17.79 -2.75 0.37
CA GLU A 114 18.98 -2.44 1.17
C GLU A 114 20.15 -1.95 0.32
N SER A 115 20.36 -2.53 -0.88
CA SER A 115 21.42 -2.11 -1.79
C SER A 115 21.23 -0.70 -2.32
N ALA A 116 19.99 -0.24 -2.48
CA ALA A 116 19.68 1.09 -2.96
C ALA A 116 20.12 2.21 -2.00
N VAL A 117 20.30 1.90 -0.71
CA VAL A 117 20.71 2.89 0.30
C VAL A 117 22.21 3.16 0.24
N VAL A 118 23.01 2.24 -0.31
CA VAL A 118 24.47 2.35 -0.36
C VAL A 118 24.90 3.56 -1.20
N GLY A 119 25.80 4.39 -0.65
CA GLY A 119 26.32 5.58 -1.31
C GLY A 119 25.49 6.84 -1.12
N HIS A 120 24.33 6.76 -0.48
CA HIS A 120 23.51 7.92 -0.14
C HIS A 120 23.91 8.55 1.20
N LYS A 121 23.67 9.85 1.33
CA LYS A 121 23.87 10.66 2.54
C LYS A 121 22.57 10.83 3.32
N ILE A 122 22.68 11.16 4.60
CA ILE A 122 21.52 11.55 5.41
C ILE A 122 20.79 12.71 4.74
N GLY A 123 19.47 12.56 4.57
CA GLY A 123 18.59 13.54 3.94
C GLY A 123 18.34 13.31 2.45
N ASP A 124 19.15 12.48 1.77
CA ASP A 124 18.94 12.16 0.36
C ASP A 124 17.58 11.48 0.16
N VAL A 125 16.90 11.91 -0.91
CA VAL A 125 15.68 11.26 -1.43
C VAL A 125 16.01 10.64 -2.77
N PHE A 126 15.76 9.35 -2.90
CA PHE A 126 16.10 8.58 -4.10
C PHE A 126 15.03 7.56 -4.42
N ARG A 127 15.08 7.00 -5.62
CA ARG A 127 14.12 6.04 -6.14
C ARG A 127 14.82 4.77 -6.57
N VAL A 128 14.16 3.64 -6.34
CA VAL A 128 14.63 2.33 -6.79
C VAL A 128 13.47 1.52 -7.32
N THR A 129 13.72 0.85 -8.45
CA THR A 129 12.84 -0.20 -8.97
C THR A 129 13.46 -1.54 -8.64
N ILE A 130 12.70 -2.42 -8.00
CA ILE A 130 13.09 -3.79 -7.70
C ILE A 130 12.35 -4.70 -8.66
N PRO A 131 13.06 -5.38 -9.58
CA PRO A 131 12.41 -6.26 -10.54
C PRO A 131 11.70 -7.42 -9.84
N ALA A 132 10.64 -7.95 -10.45
CA ALA A 132 9.83 -9.03 -9.91
C ALA A 132 10.65 -10.24 -9.44
N SER A 133 11.74 -10.58 -10.15
CA SER A 133 12.64 -11.68 -9.81
C SER A 133 13.47 -11.47 -8.53
N GLU A 134 13.57 -10.24 -8.04
CA GLU A 134 14.33 -9.85 -6.83
C GLU A 134 13.42 -9.31 -5.71
N ALA A 135 12.11 -9.22 -6.00
CA ALA A 135 11.08 -8.76 -5.06
C ALA A 135 10.59 -9.92 -4.16
N TYR A 136 9.30 -9.99 -3.89
CA TYR A 136 8.70 -11.08 -3.12
C TYR A 136 8.50 -12.30 -4.02
N VAL A 137 9.53 -13.12 -4.17
CA VAL A 137 9.47 -14.35 -4.97
C VAL A 137 8.71 -15.43 -4.22
N GLY A 138 7.73 -16.05 -4.85
CA GLY A 138 6.92 -17.11 -4.26
C GLY A 138 6.31 -18.04 -5.30
N ALA A 139 5.70 -19.13 -4.82
CA ALA A 139 4.88 -20.00 -5.66
C ALA A 139 3.62 -19.24 -6.07
N GLU A 140 3.65 -18.65 -7.25
CA GLU A 140 2.51 -18.02 -7.87
C GLU A 140 1.69 -19.08 -8.60
N VAL A 141 0.40 -19.15 -8.29
CA VAL A 141 -0.55 -19.95 -9.07
C VAL A 141 -1.36 -18.99 -9.92
N GLU A 142 -0.92 -18.76 -11.15
CA GLU A 142 -1.75 -18.12 -12.15
C GLU A 142 -2.75 -19.12 -12.71
N GLN A 143 -4.00 -18.70 -12.79
CA GLN A 143 -5.09 -19.48 -13.35
C GLN A 143 -5.81 -18.65 -14.39
N THR A 144 -5.93 -19.21 -15.60
CA THR A 144 -6.80 -18.66 -16.63
C THR A 144 -8.15 -19.34 -16.56
N ALA A 145 -9.21 -18.57 -16.52
CA ALA A 145 -10.58 -19.05 -16.49
C ALA A 145 -11.42 -18.33 -17.55
N SER A 146 -12.43 -19.02 -18.07
CA SER A 146 -13.36 -18.43 -19.03
C SER A 146 -14.30 -17.43 -18.35
N LEU A 147 -14.60 -16.34 -19.08
CA LEU A 147 -15.67 -15.40 -18.71
C LEU A 147 -17.06 -16.00 -18.91
N LYS A 148 -17.16 -17.10 -19.68
CA LYS A 148 -18.41 -17.78 -19.94
C LYS A 148 -18.49 -19.11 -19.22
N ALA A 149 -19.69 -19.47 -18.78
CA ALA A 149 -19.97 -20.73 -18.08
C ALA A 149 -19.06 -20.96 -16.86
N TYR A 150 -18.68 -19.92 -16.16
CA TYR A 150 -17.93 -20.03 -14.91
C TYR A 150 -18.75 -20.73 -13.84
N GLN A 151 -18.16 -21.69 -13.15
CA GLN A 151 -18.88 -22.54 -12.19
C GLN A 151 -18.58 -22.14 -10.75
N ILE A 152 -19.63 -21.96 -9.97
CA ILE A 152 -19.58 -21.68 -8.53
C ILE A 152 -20.40 -22.77 -7.82
N LYS A 153 -19.83 -23.36 -6.76
CA LYS A 153 -20.57 -24.38 -5.99
C LYS A 153 -21.78 -23.75 -5.26
N ILE A 154 -22.93 -24.42 -5.32
CA ILE A 154 -24.10 -24.06 -4.51
C ILE A 154 -23.74 -24.15 -3.02
N GLU A 155 -23.13 -25.26 -2.60
CA GLU A 155 -22.67 -25.46 -1.23
C GLU A 155 -21.16 -25.14 -1.10
N GLN A 156 -20.84 -24.28 -0.15
CA GLN A 156 -19.47 -23.92 0.18
C GLN A 156 -19.26 -24.08 1.69
N THR A 157 -18.04 -24.39 2.09
CA THR A 157 -17.66 -24.47 3.51
C THR A 157 -16.44 -23.61 3.75
N MET A 158 -16.43 -22.88 4.85
CA MET A 158 -15.28 -22.10 5.28
C MET A 158 -15.14 -22.12 6.81
N PRO A 159 -13.93 -21.81 7.35
CA PRO A 159 -13.76 -21.64 8.80
C PRO A 159 -14.68 -20.54 9.36
N THR A 160 -15.27 -20.78 10.53
CA THR A 160 -16.15 -19.79 11.21
C THR A 160 -15.45 -18.45 11.40
N SER A 161 -14.17 -18.45 11.73
CA SER A 161 -13.38 -17.23 11.86
C SER A 161 -13.26 -16.44 10.55
N ALA A 162 -13.09 -17.12 9.41
CA ALA A 162 -13.05 -16.51 8.08
C ALA A 162 -14.41 -15.92 7.70
N PHE A 163 -15.49 -16.65 7.95
CA PHE A 163 -16.86 -16.19 7.73
C PHE A 163 -17.15 -14.92 8.53
N THR A 164 -16.87 -14.95 9.85
CA THR A 164 -17.12 -13.82 10.75
C THR A 164 -16.29 -12.58 10.35
N LYS A 165 -15.04 -12.80 9.94
CA LYS A 165 -14.19 -11.72 9.43
C LYS A 165 -14.74 -11.10 8.14
N LEU A 166 -15.23 -11.94 7.21
CA LEU A 166 -15.71 -11.50 5.90
C LEU A 166 -17.06 -10.77 5.99
N TYR A 167 -18.02 -11.32 6.74
CA TYR A 167 -19.40 -10.83 6.78
C TYR A 167 -19.73 -9.99 8.03
N GLY A 168 -18.85 -9.97 9.04
CA GLY A 168 -19.03 -9.18 10.25
C GLY A 168 -20.03 -9.75 11.26
N PHE A 169 -20.49 -11.01 11.08
CA PHE A 169 -21.37 -11.69 12.04
C PHE A 169 -21.04 -13.19 12.12
N THR A 170 -21.46 -13.83 13.21
CA THR A 170 -21.38 -15.29 13.37
C THR A 170 -22.76 -15.87 13.14
N PRO A 171 -22.95 -16.83 12.20
CA PRO A 171 -24.27 -17.39 11.92
C PRO A 171 -24.76 -18.27 13.10
N GLY A 172 -26.06 -18.36 13.23
CA GLY A 172 -26.72 -19.31 14.14
C GLY A 172 -26.93 -20.67 13.51
N SER A 173 -28.06 -21.34 13.90
CA SER A 173 -28.48 -22.62 13.33
C SER A 173 -28.86 -22.51 11.84
N LEU A 174 -29.37 -21.36 11.43
CA LEU A 174 -29.62 -20.98 10.05
C LEU A 174 -29.73 -19.44 9.99
N SER A 175 -28.92 -18.80 9.18
CA SER A 175 -28.90 -17.34 9.01
C SER A 175 -28.97 -17.00 7.53
N SER A 176 -29.91 -16.15 7.13
CA SER A 176 -30.00 -15.60 5.77
C SER A 176 -29.16 -14.36 5.65
N PHE A 177 -28.47 -14.19 4.54
CA PHE A 177 -27.60 -13.04 4.26
C PHE A 177 -27.38 -12.87 2.76
N THR A 178 -26.84 -11.74 2.36
CA THR A 178 -26.36 -11.53 0.98
C THR A 178 -24.92 -12.02 0.88
N SER A 179 -24.64 -12.91 -0.05
CA SER A 179 -23.29 -13.44 -0.28
C SER A 179 -22.38 -12.41 -0.93
N VAL A 180 -21.07 -12.67 -0.96
CA VAL A 180 -20.10 -11.85 -1.71
C VAL A 180 -20.37 -11.83 -3.20
N TYR A 181 -21.10 -12.77 -3.74
CA TYR A 181 -21.54 -12.78 -5.13
C TYR A 181 -22.73 -11.82 -5.39
N GLY A 182 -23.33 -11.24 -4.33
CA GLY A 182 -24.44 -10.30 -4.42
C GLY A 182 -25.83 -10.96 -4.39
N TRP A 183 -25.93 -12.28 -4.36
CA TRP A 183 -27.20 -12.99 -4.26
C TRP A 183 -27.50 -13.46 -2.84
N ASP A 184 -28.73 -13.87 -2.61
CA ASP A 184 -29.17 -14.41 -1.33
C ASP A 184 -28.50 -15.77 -1.04
N ALA A 185 -28.13 -15.95 0.20
CA ALA A 185 -27.56 -17.19 0.71
C ALA A 185 -28.02 -17.47 2.15
N SER A 186 -27.86 -18.69 2.58
CA SER A 186 -28.00 -19.06 3.98
C SER A 186 -26.70 -19.64 4.52
N ALA A 187 -26.46 -19.43 5.80
CA ALA A 187 -25.29 -19.93 6.51
C ALA A 187 -25.71 -20.71 7.75
N GLN A 188 -25.02 -21.81 8.00
CA GLN A 188 -25.23 -22.68 9.18
C GLN A 188 -23.86 -23.06 9.75
N ILE A 189 -23.72 -22.97 11.08
CA ILE A 189 -22.57 -23.53 11.77
C ILE A 189 -22.63 -25.05 11.75
N ILE A 190 -21.51 -25.66 11.40
CA ILE A 190 -21.28 -27.11 11.42
C ILE A 190 -19.97 -27.43 12.17
N SER A 191 -19.58 -28.68 12.28
CA SER A 191 -18.29 -29.14 12.84
C SER A 191 -17.99 -28.56 14.24
N ASN A 192 -18.98 -28.63 15.14
CA ASN A 192 -18.86 -28.15 16.54
C ASN A 192 -18.47 -26.66 16.64
N GLY A 193 -18.92 -25.84 15.69
CA GLY A 193 -18.66 -24.40 15.70
C GLY A 193 -17.42 -23.94 14.90
N ASN A 194 -16.64 -24.87 14.36
CA ASN A 194 -15.38 -24.53 13.67
C ASN A 194 -15.56 -24.15 12.20
N GLU A 195 -16.66 -24.58 11.58
CA GLU A 195 -16.94 -24.36 10.17
C GLU A 195 -18.36 -23.82 9.96
N VAL A 196 -18.51 -23.08 8.88
CA VAL A 196 -19.79 -22.57 8.39
C VAL A 196 -20.06 -23.19 7.02
N LYS A 197 -21.22 -23.85 6.88
CA LYS A 197 -21.76 -24.26 5.60
C LYS A 197 -22.59 -23.11 5.02
N ILE A 198 -22.31 -22.73 3.79
CA ILE A 198 -23.05 -21.71 3.04
C ILE A 198 -23.80 -22.39 1.91
N ILE A 199 -25.08 -22.04 1.74
CA ILE A 199 -25.90 -22.46 0.62
C ILE A 199 -26.28 -21.22 -0.18
N ASN A 200 -25.76 -21.10 -1.39
CA ASN A 200 -26.04 -20.04 -2.34
C ASN A 200 -27.40 -20.26 -3.02
N ASN A 201 -28.22 -19.22 -3.15
CA ASN A 201 -29.57 -19.30 -3.69
C ASN A 201 -29.84 -18.18 -4.73
N PRO A 202 -29.10 -18.13 -5.86
CA PRO A 202 -29.35 -17.15 -6.89
C PRO A 202 -30.57 -17.51 -7.74
N THR A 203 -31.15 -16.50 -8.40
CA THR A 203 -32.22 -16.68 -9.39
C THR A 203 -31.60 -16.80 -10.78
N VAL A 204 -31.94 -17.85 -11.52
CA VAL A 204 -31.54 -18.06 -12.92
C VAL A 204 -32.04 -16.91 -13.78
N GLY A 205 -31.21 -16.42 -14.68
CA GLY A 205 -31.49 -15.27 -15.55
C GLY A 205 -31.17 -13.89 -14.91
N SER A 206 -30.86 -13.85 -13.61
CA SER A 206 -30.52 -12.59 -12.92
C SER A 206 -29.04 -12.27 -13.00
N THR A 207 -28.73 -10.96 -12.95
CA THR A 207 -27.36 -10.45 -12.86
C THR A 207 -27.11 -9.85 -11.49
N TYR A 208 -26.04 -10.26 -10.86
CA TYR A 208 -25.62 -9.83 -9.53
C TYR A 208 -24.26 -9.15 -9.60
N THR A 209 -23.96 -8.30 -8.61
CA THR A 209 -22.67 -7.58 -8.54
C THR A 209 -21.89 -8.08 -7.33
N PHE A 210 -20.58 -8.30 -7.51
CA PHE A 210 -19.70 -8.63 -6.41
C PHE A 210 -19.87 -7.64 -5.25
N SER A 211 -20.17 -8.16 -4.08
CA SER A 211 -20.58 -7.42 -2.88
C SER A 211 -19.65 -7.76 -1.71
N PRO A 212 -18.56 -7.01 -1.50
CA PRO A 212 -17.59 -7.28 -0.43
C PRO A 212 -18.28 -7.40 0.93
N GLY A 213 -18.08 -8.53 1.62
CA GLY A 213 -18.76 -8.80 2.90
C GLY A 213 -20.29 -8.80 2.82
N GLY A 214 -20.88 -9.10 1.64
CA GLY A 214 -22.32 -9.07 1.41
C GLY A 214 -22.92 -7.68 1.28
N LYS A 215 -22.11 -6.63 1.14
CA LYS A 215 -22.56 -5.24 0.98
C LYS A 215 -22.43 -4.83 -0.47
N ALA A 216 -23.52 -4.40 -1.08
CA ALA A 216 -23.48 -3.86 -2.45
C ALA A 216 -22.50 -2.67 -2.54
N PRO A 217 -21.66 -2.62 -3.58
CA PRO A 217 -20.79 -1.47 -3.82
C PRO A 217 -21.62 -0.22 -4.12
N ALA A 218 -21.02 0.95 -3.92
CA ALA A 218 -21.64 2.19 -4.37
C ALA A 218 -21.76 2.21 -5.91
N SER A 219 -22.70 3.01 -6.42
CA SER A 219 -22.87 3.16 -7.87
C SER A 219 -21.59 3.72 -8.50
N GLY A 220 -21.06 3.03 -9.50
CA GLY A 220 -19.80 3.36 -10.16
C GLY A 220 -18.58 2.61 -9.60
N ASP A 221 -18.72 1.95 -8.44
CA ASP A 221 -17.66 1.16 -7.82
C ASP A 221 -17.79 -0.34 -8.12
N GLU A 222 -18.76 -0.72 -8.96
CA GLU A 222 -18.93 -2.12 -9.38
C GLU A 222 -17.69 -2.57 -10.16
N ARG A 223 -17.17 -3.76 -9.83
CA ARG A 223 -15.96 -4.32 -10.44
C ARG A 223 -16.19 -5.63 -11.17
N LEU A 224 -17.10 -6.46 -10.67
CA LEU A 224 -17.39 -7.79 -11.22
C LEU A 224 -18.89 -8.09 -11.13
N LYS A 225 -19.46 -8.55 -12.24
CA LYS A 225 -20.86 -8.99 -12.32
C LYS A 225 -20.96 -10.47 -12.69
N PHE A 226 -21.98 -11.13 -12.17
CA PHE A 226 -22.31 -12.52 -12.38
C PHE A 226 -23.70 -12.60 -12.99
N THR A 227 -23.82 -13.08 -14.22
CA THR A 227 -25.12 -13.39 -14.82
C THR A 227 -25.36 -14.88 -14.70
N VAL A 228 -26.36 -15.28 -13.94
CA VAL A 228 -26.66 -16.69 -13.67
C VAL A 228 -27.38 -17.30 -14.86
N ASN A 229 -26.74 -18.26 -15.55
CA ASN A 229 -27.29 -18.90 -16.74
C ASN A 229 -28.12 -20.15 -16.37
N SER A 230 -27.62 -20.96 -15.45
CA SER A 230 -28.27 -22.18 -14.99
C SER A 230 -27.75 -22.64 -13.63
N ILE A 231 -28.48 -23.61 -13.04
CA ILE A 231 -28.03 -24.36 -11.88
C ILE A 231 -28.05 -25.83 -12.29
N THR A 232 -26.93 -26.53 -12.10
CA THR A 232 -26.77 -27.92 -12.51
C THR A 232 -27.22 -28.91 -11.43
N GLU A 233 -27.57 -30.11 -11.82
CA GLU A 233 -27.99 -31.16 -10.88
C GLU A 233 -26.88 -31.62 -9.95
N ASP A 234 -25.62 -31.49 -10.37
CA ASP A 234 -24.43 -31.80 -9.57
C ASP A 234 -23.97 -30.63 -8.66
N GLY A 235 -24.83 -29.62 -8.52
CA GLY A 235 -24.64 -28.56 -7.50
C GLY A 235 -23.77 -27.41 -7.87
N TYR A 236 -23.74 -27.01 -9.15
CA TYR A 236 -23.02 -25.80 -9.60
C TYR A 236 -23.99 -24.74 -10.13
N ILE A 237 -23.68 -23.50 -9.79
CA ILE A 237 -24.23 -22.30 -10.40
C ILE A 237 -23.34 -21.94 -11.57
N VAL A 238 -23.90 -21.89 -12.78
CA VAL A 238 -23.19 -21.55 -14.00
C VAL A 238 -23.44 -20.09 -14.34
N CYS A 239 -22.39 -19.28 -14.38
CA CYS A 239 -22.45 -17.83 -14.57
C CYS A 239 -21.62 -17.37 -15.75
N ASP A 240 -22.08 -16.30 -16.41
CA ASP A 240 -21.22 -15.44 -17.22
C ASP A 240 -20.66 -14.31 -16.33
N LEU A 241 -19.37 -14.07 -16.45
CA LEU A 241 -18.67 -13.03 -15.71
C LEU A 241 -18.46 -11.79 -16.57
N ALA A 242 -18.57 -10.59 -15.98
CA ALA A 242 -18.24 -9.34 -16.63
C ALA A 242 -17.47 -8.46 -15.63
N PHE A 243 -16.21 -8.17 -15.96
CA PHE A 243 -15.44 -7.16 -15.24
C PHE A 243 -15.83 -5.78 -15.75
N VAL A 244 -16.10 -4.84 -14.83
CA VAL A 244 -16.55 -3.49 -15.12
C VAL A 244 -15.64 -2.48 -14.41
N ASN A 245 -15.55 -1.26 -14.97
CA ASN A 245 -14.71 -0.19 -14.42
C ASN A 245 -13.24 -0.58 -14.23
N ALA A 246 -12.75 -1.51 -15.04
CA ALA A 246 -11.35 -1.90 -15.06
C ALA A 246 -10.57 -1.03 -16.06
N THR A 247 -9.36 -0.64 -15.70
CA THR A 247 -8.46 0.07 -16.59
C THR A 247 -7.48 -0.92 -17.22
N PHE A 248 -7.36 -0.89 -18.55
CA PHE A 248 -6.53 -1.82 -19.31
C PHE A 248 -5.48 -1.11 -20.15
N VAL A 249 -4.32 -1.74 -20.32
CA VAL A 249 -3.34 -1.41 -21.34
C VAL A 249 -2.98 -2.71 -22.08
N SER A 250 -3.30 -2.77 -23.38
CA SER A 250 -3.01 -3.95 -24.23
C SER A 250 -3.52 -5.29 -23.67
N GLY A 251 -4.72 -5.31 -23.10
CA GLY A 251 -5.32 -6.50 -22.50
C GLY A 251 -4.92 -6.75 -21.04
N ASN A 252 -3.86 -6.12 -20.55
CA ASN A 252 -3.47 -6.20 -19.15
C ASN A 252 -4.27 -5.22 -18.29
N VAL A 253 -4.65 -5.66 -17.11
CA VAL A 253 -5.23 -4.78 -16.07
C VAL A 253 -4.13 -3.88 -15.55
N VAL A 254 -4.29 -2.56 -15.64
CA VAL A 254 -3.30 -1.58 -15.17
C VAL A 254 -3.16 -1.61 -13.65
N GLU A 255 -4.26 -1.90 -12.95
CA GLU A 255 -4.29 -2.07 -11.49
C GLU A 255 -4.92 -3.43 -11.19
N MET A 256 -4.22 -4.32 -10.49
CA MET A 256 -4.78 -5.60 -10.10
C MET A 256 -6.07 -5.41 -9.30
N MET A 257 -7.14 -6.05 -9.74
CA MET A 257 -8.41 -6.04 -9.03
C MET A 257 -8.45 -7.21 -8.05
N GLY A 258 -8.51 -6.90 -6.75
CA GLY A 258 -8.64 -7.90 -5.70
C GLY A 258 -10.10 -8.22 -5.40
N PHE A 259 -10.42 -9.52 -5.30
CA PHE A 259 -11.74 -10.03 -4.90
C PHE A 259 -11.56 -11.06 -3.79
N ASP A 260 -12.17 -10.83 -2.63
CA ASP A 260 -12.14 -11.77 -1.50
C ASP A 260 -13.49 -12.51 -1.43
N PHE A 261 -13.45 -13.81 -1.74
CA PHE A 261 -14.62 -14.69 -1.67
C PHE A 261 -14.67 -15.46 -0.35
N GLY A 262 -13.72 -15.23 0.56
CA GLY A 262 -13.60 -15.92 1.84
C GLY A 262 -12.98 -17.30 1.73
N THR A 263 -13.32 -18.07 0.71
CA THR A 263 -12.71 -19.38 0.40
C THR A 263 -11.46 -19.23 -0.45
N GLU A 264 -11.40 -18.20 -1.26
CA GLU A 264 -10.27 -17.85 -2.11
C GLU A 264 -10.21 -16.33 -2.34
N LYS A 265 -9.04 -15.84 -2.74
CA LYS A 265 -8.83 -14.46 -3.18
C LYS A 265 -8.34 -14.46 -4.61
N TRP A 266 -8.88 -13.56 -5.41
CA TRP A 266 -8.42 -13.33 -6.78
C TRP A 266 -7.73 -11.98 -6.88
N TYR A 267 -6.62 -11.96 -7.62
CA TYR A 267 -5.97 -10.73 -8.09
C TYR A 267 -5.90 -10.82 -9.60
N VAL A 268 -6.84 -10.15 -10.27
CA VAL A 268 -7.01 -10.23 -11.72
C VAL A 268 -5.97 -9.36 -12.41
N LYS A 269 -5.16 -9.97 -13.27
CA LYS A 269 -4.04 -9.33 -13.99
C LYS A 269 -4.37 -9.01 -15.44
N GLU A 270 -5.11 -9.89 -16.08
CA GLU A 270 -5.40 -9.81 -17.51
C GLU A 270 -6.85 -10.20 -17.76
N ILE A 271 -7.49 -9.51 -18.70
CA ILE A 271 -8.85 -9.84 -19.15
C ILE A 271 -8.84 -9.73 -20.67
N SER A 272 -9.25 -10.82 -21.34
CA SER A 272 -9.51 -10.87 -22.78
C SER A 272 -11.00 -10.77 -23.09
N SER A 273 -11.39 -10.96 -24.33
CA SER A 273 -12.81 -11.03 -24.72
C SER A 273 -13.51 -12.33 -24.24
N THR A 274 -12.74 -13.37 -23.91
CA THR A 274 -13.26 -14.70 -23.57
C THR A 274 -12.84 -15.19 -22.21
N ASP A 275 -11.69 -14.75 -21.71
CA ASP A 275 -11.02 -15.31 -20.55
C ASP A 275 -10.44 -14.21 -19.65
N PHE A 276 -10.08 -14.58 -18.43
CA PHE A 276 -9.30 -13.74 -17.52
C PHE A 276 -8.22 -14.55 -16.82
N THR A 277 -7.11 -13.92 -16.53
CA THR A 277 -6.01 -14.51 -15.74
C THR A 277 -5.97 -13.87 -14.36
N ARG A 278 -5.92 -14.71 -13.33
CA ARG A 278 -5.88 -14.31 -11.92
C ARG A 278 -4.73 -14.97 -11.20
N LYS A 279 -4.18 -14.28 -10.21
CA LYS A 279 -3.35 -14.87 -9.14
C LYS A 279 -4.24 -15.36 -8.02
N VAL A 280 -3.87 -16.47 -7.42
CA VAL A 280 -4.53 -17.04 -6.23
C VAL A 280 -3.60 -16.91 -5.00
N ALA A 281 -2.52 -16.12 -5.12
CA ALA A 281 -1.55 -15.82 -4.08
C ALA A 281 -1.70 -14.39 -3.54
N SER A 282 -0.69 -13.92 -2.79
CA SER A 282 -0.58 -12.52 -2.40
C SER A 282 -0.38 -11.60 -3.61
N GLU A 283 -0.96 -10.41 -3.54
CA GLU A 283 -0.82 -9.35 -4.56
C GLU A 283 0.65 -8.98 -4.83
N ARG A 284 1.53 -9.12 -3.81
CA ARG A 284 2.96 -8.73 -3.89
C ARG A 284 3.85 -9.73 -4.62
N VAL A 285 3.43 -11.00 -4.71
CA VAL A 285 4.28 -12.06 -5.23
C VAL A 285 4.54 -11.87 -6.70
N ASN A 286 5.83 -11.90 -7.07
CA ASN A 286 6.33 -11.75 -8.44
C ASN A 286 5.93 -10.43 -9.14
N GLU A 287 5.70 -9.35 -8.37
CA GLU A 287 5.47 -8.01 -8.91
C GLU A 287 6.73 -7.15 -8.84
N GLU A 288 6.92 -6.31 -9.84
CA GLU A 288 7.92 -5.25 -9.82
C GLU A 288 7.52 -4.19 -8.80
N LEU A 289 8.46 -3.75 -7.99
CA LEU A 289 8.21 -2.82 -6.89
C LEU A 289 8.97 -1.51 -7.12
N PHE A 290 8.29 -0.41 -6.87
CA PHE A 290 8.81 0.95 -6.99
C PHE A 290 8.88 1.57 -5.60
N PHE A 291 10.05 2.03 -5.18
CA PHE A 291 10.21 2.71 -3.91
C PHE A 291 10.74 4.12 -4.08
N GLU A 292 10.12 5.07 -3.41
CA GLU A 292 10.71 6.36 -3.09
C GLU A 292 11.18 6.29 -1.64
N MET A 293 12.45 6.59 -1.41
CA MET A 293 13.15 6.39 -0.15
C MET A 293 13.84 7.67 0.29
N LYS A 294 13.94 7.88 1.62
CA LYS A 294 14.71 8.95 2.23
C LYS A 294 15.60 8.37 3.32
N LEU A 295 16.89 8.57 3.23
CA LEU A 295 17.82 8.19 4.30
C LEU A 295 17.71 9.18 5.46
N VAL A 296 17.31 8.67 6.63
CA VAL A 296 17.06 9.49 7.83
C VAL A 296 18.26 9.49 8.76
N SER A 297 18.89 8.34 8.99
CA SER A 297 20.11 8.25 9.84
C SER A 297 21.04 7.13 9.37
N ILE A 298 22.31 7.25 9.71
CA ILE A 298 23.37 6.24 9.62
C ILE A 298 23.96 6.07 11.01
N ASN A 299 23.89 4.87 11.60
CA ASN A 299 24.35 4.58 12.96
C ASN A 299 25.57 3.63 12.95
#